data_5905fd9e78f091899e6f0db1a324bb9c
#
_entry.id   5905fd9e78f091899e6f0db1a324bb9c
#
_cell.length_a   1.000
_cell.length_b   1.000
_cell.length_c   1.000
_cell.angle_alpha   90.00
_cell.angle_beta   90.00
_cell.angle_gamma   90.00
#
_symmetry.space_group_name_H-M   'P 1'
#
loop_
_entity.id
_entity.type
_entity.pdbx_description
1 polymer ?
#
loop_
_entity_poly.entity_id
_entity_poly.type
_entity_poly.pdbx_seq_one_letter_code
_entity_poly.pdbx_strand_id
1 'polypeptide(L)'
;RRQRQMCIRDSAKIAEEEGFPAIAVAFKMIAKVEAEHENRYRKLLNNVETGTVFEKAEAILWQCRNCGFVFEGKKAPVNCPACAHPQAYFEPMKQNY
;
A
#
# COMPACT_ATOMS: atom_id res chain seq x y z
N ARG A 1 -0.01 10.15 -11.18
CA ARG A 1 -0.90 9.96 -10.02
C ARG A 1 -1.41 11.28 -9.44
N ARG A 2 -0.53 12.22 -9.14
CA ARG A 2 -0.94 13.56 -8.72
C ARG A 2 -1.78 14.25 -9.79
N GLN A 3 -1.40 14.10 -11.05
CA GLN A 3 -2.13 14.64 -12.19
C GLN A 3 -3.53 14.04 -12.28
N ARG A 4 -3.67 12.73 -12.03
CA ARG A 4 -4.97 12.06 -12.00
C ARG A 4 -5.89 12.64 -10.93
N GLN A 5 -5.38 12.88 -9.72
CA GLN A 5 -6.16 13.49 -8.65
C GLN A 5 -6.63 14.90 -9.04
N MET A 6 -5.76 15.68 -9.66
CA MET A 6 -6.11 17.03 -10.11
C MET A 6 -7.22 16.99 -11.15
N CYS A 7 -7.13 16.07 -12.13
CA CYS A 7 -8.18 15.90 -13.14
C CYS A 7 -9.51 15.49 -12.53
N ILE A 8 -9.51 14.60 -11.54
CA ILE A 8 -10.73 14.16 -10.86
C ILE A 8 -11.38 15.31 -10.09
N ARG A 9 -10.58 16.12 -9.38
CA ARG A 9 -11.06 17.28 -8.64
C ARG A 9 -11.67 18.33 -9.58
N ASP A 10 -11.02 18.58 -10.71
CA ASP A 10 -11.53 19.51 -11.71
C ASP A 10 -12.84 19.02 -12.31
N SER A 11 -12.96 17.72 -12.58
CA SER A 11 -14.19 17.10 -13.05
C SER A 11 -15.33 17.23 -12.04
N ALA A 12 -15.03 17.08 -10.74
CA ALA A 12 -16.00 17.28 -9.68
C ALA A 12 -16.56 18.70 -9.69
N LYS A 13 -15.66 19.69 -9.83
CA LYS A 13 -16.04 21.10 -9.88
C LYS A 13 -16.92 21.41 -11.09
N ILE A 14 -16.56 20.90 -12.24
CA ILE A 14 -17.31 21.09 -13.50
C ILE A 14 -18.70 20.46 -13.35
N ALA A 15 -18.79 19.24 -12.82
CA ALA A 15 -20.07 18.56 -12.61
C ALA A 15 -20.99 19.36 -11.68
N GLU A 16 -20.43 19.94 -10.63
CA GLU A 16 -21.19 20.78 -9.69
C GLU A 16 -21.71 22.05 -10.36
N GLU A 17 -20.85 22.73 -11.16
CA GLU A 17 -21.21 23.93 -11.90
C GLU A 17 -22.27 23.68 -12.95
N GLU A 18 -22.28 22.48 -13.57
CA GLU A 18 -23.27 22.09 -14.58
C GLU A 18 -24.56 21.50 -14.01
N GLY A 19 -24.69 21.44 -12.68
CA GLY A 19 -25.90 21.00 -12.03
C GLY A 19 -26.01 19.48 -11.86
N PHE A 20 -24.89 18.78 -11.71
CA PHE A 20 -24.85 17.34 -11.45
C PHE A 20 -24.22 17.05 -10.08
N PRO A 21 -24.86 17.42 -8.97
CA PRO A 21 -24.26 17.32 -7.64
C PRO A 21 -23.92 15.89 -7.21
N ALA A 22 -24.71 14.89 -7.61
CA ALA A 22 -24.44 13.50 -7.27
C ALA A 22 -23.17 13.00 -7.95
N ILE A 23 -22.94 13.41 -9.20
CA ILE A 23 -21.72 13.08 -9.96
C ILE A 23 -20.52 13.80 -9.36
N ALA A 24 -20.68 15.07 -8.93
CA ALA A 24 -19.65 15.83 -8.24
C ALA A 24 -19.20 15.15 -6.95
N VAL A 25 -20.13 14.64 -6.15
CA VAL A 25 -19.81 13.88 -4.92
C VAL A 25 -19.02 12.61 -5.26
N ALA A 26 -19.43 11.88 -6.29
CA ALA A 26 -18.71 10.69 -6.74
C ALA A 26 -17.26 11.00 -7.11
N PHE A 27 -17.02 12.06 -7.88
CA PHE A 27 -15.67 12.50 -8.24
C PHE A 27 -14.84 12.90 -7.01
N LYS A 28 -15.45 13.60 -6.05
CA LYS A 28 -14.76 13.97 -4.80
C LYS A 28 -14.34 12.74 -4.00
N MET A 29 -15.20 11.71 -3.93
CA MET A 29 -14.89 10.47 -3.23
C MET A 29 -13.77 9.70 -3.95
N ILE A 30 -13.80 9.64 -5.27
CA ILE A 30 -12.75 9.01 -6.07
C ILE A 30 -11.41 9.72 -5.84
N ALA A 31 -11.41 11.06 -5.77
CA ALA A 31 -10.20 11.81 -5.47
C ALA A 31 -9.60 11.43 -4.12
N LYS A 32 -10.43 11.19 -3.11
CA LYS A 32 -9.97 10.70 -1.80
C LYS A 32 -9.35 9.31 -1.88
N VAL A 33 -9.94 8.40 -2.66
CA VAL A 33 -9.39 7.07 -2.90
C VAL A 33 -8.01 7.15 -3.57
N GLU A 34 -7.87 8.02 -4.58
CA GLU A 34 -6.59 8.21 -5.25
C GLU A 34 -5.53 8.78 -4.31
N ALA A 35 -5.92 9.65 -3.37
CA ALA A 35 -5.00 10.17 -2.35
C ALA A 35 -4.47 9.04 -1.45
N GLU A 36 -5.31 8.07 -1.09
CA GLU A 36 -4.89 6.90 -0.31
C GLU A 36 -3.93 6.02 -1.13
N HIS A 37 -4.19 5.82 -2.42
CA HIS A 37 -3.27 5.10 -3.31
C HIS A 37 -1.90 5.78 -3.36
N GLU A 38 -1.87 7.10 -3.52
CA GLU A 38 -0.62 7.87 -3.52
C GLU A 38 0.14 7.68 -2.21
N ASN A 39 -0.53 7.79 -1.08
CA ASN A 39 0.08 7.63 0.24
C ASN A 39 0.71 6.24 0.38
N ARG A 40 0.00 5.18 -0.07
CA ARG A 40 0.51 3.82 -0.04
C ARG A 40 1.77 3.67 -0.88
N TYR A 41 1.76 4.19 -2.11
CA TYR A 41 2.92 4.13 -2.99
C TYR A 41 4.12 4.90 -2.44
N ARG A 42 3.89 6.05 -1.80
CA ARG A 42 4.96 6.82 -1.16
C ARG A 42 5.61 6.05 -0.01
N LYS A 43 4.82 5.36 0.79
CA LYS A 43 5.35 4.51 1.86
C LYS A 43 6.15 3.33 1.32
N LEU A 44 5.66 2.69 0.27
CA LEU A 44 6.39 1.60 -0.39
C LEU A 44 7.70 2.07 -0.99
N LEU A 45 7.70 3.22 -1.64
CA LEU A 45 8.91 3.82 -2.20
C LEU A 45 9.93 4.14 -1.10
N ASN A 46 9.48 4.72 0.01
CA ASN A 46 10.34 5.00 1.15
C ASN A 46 11.00 3.72 1.67
N ASN A 47 10.26 2.62 1.77
CA ASN A 47 10.80 1.33 2.19
C ASN A 47 11.93 0.86 1.25
N VAL A 48 11.74 1.02 -0.05
CA VAL A 48 12.76 0.65 -1.05
C VAL A 48 14.00 1.53 -0.90
N GLU A 49 13.82 2.83 -0.78
CA GLU A 49 14.92 3.80 -0.68
C GLU A 49 15.73 3.64 0.61
N THR A 50 15.08 3.31 1.72
CA THR A 50 15.73 3.14 3.02
C THR A 50 16.19 1.71 3.30
N GLY A 51 15.91 0.77 2.40
CA GLY A 51 16.26 -0.63 2.59
C GLY A 51 15.46 -1.34 3.69
N THR A 52 14.24 -0.88 3.95
CA THR A 52 13.40 -1.40 5.03
C THR A 52 12.25 -2.29 4.56
N VAL A 53 12.32 -2.79 3.33
CA VAL A 53 11.29 -3.72 2.81
C VAL A 53 11.27 -5.01 3.62
N PHE A 54 12.45 -5.60 3.87
CA PHE A 54 12.59 -6.87 4.58
C PHE A 54 13.32 -6.73 5.92
N GLU A 55 13.54 -5.52 6.39
CA GLU A 55 14.21 -5.23 7.65
C GLU A 55 13.55 -4.02 8.31
N LYS A 56 13.16 -4.17 9.57
CA LYS A 56 12.50 -3.12 10.34
C LYS A 56 13.31 -2.74 11.56
N ALA A 57 13.04 -1.56 12.12
CA ALA A 57 13.72 -1.07 13.30
C ALA A 57 13.45 -1.92 14.54
N GLU A 58 12.28 -2.52 14.63
CA GLU A 58 11.85 -3.37 15.73
C GLU A 58 11.49 -4.76 15.22
N ALA A 59 11.51 -5.75 16.10
CA ALA A 59 11.09 -7.10 15.76
C ALA A 59 9.59 -7.13 15.44
N ILE A 60 9.25 -7.72 14.30
CA ILE A 60 7.86 -7.89 13.86
C ILE A 60 7.65 -9.35 13.44
N LEU A 61 6.40 -9.73 13.25
CA LEU A 61 6.06 -11.03 12.68
C LEU A 61 6.13 -10.94 11.16
N TRP A 62 6.91 -11.83 10.57
CA TRP A 62 7.02 -11.98 9.12
C TRP A 62 6.31 -13.26 8.69
N GLN A 63 5.60 -13.22 7.58
CA GLN A 63 4.89 -14.37 7.05
C GLN A 63 5.30 -14.65 5.62
N CYS A 64 5.63 -15.92 5.33
CA CYS A 64 5.91 -16.38 3.97
C CYS A 64 4.59 -16.44 3.18
N ARG A 65 4.54 -15.75 2.05
CA ARG A 65 3.34 -15.74 1.20
C ARG A 65 3.11 -17.04 0.44
N ASN A 66 4.11 -17.91 0.39
CA ASN A 66 3.96 -19.21 -0.26
C ASN A 66 3.38 -20.27 0.68
N CYS A 67 3.99 -20.49 1.84
CA CYS A 67 3.60 -21.59 2.74
C CYS A 67 2.93 -21.14 4.04
N GLY A 68 2.98 -19.85 4.39
CA GLY A 68 2.40 -19.32 5.60
C GLY A 68 3.28 -19.39 6.85
N PHE A 69 4.54 -19.82 6.70
CA PHE A 69 5.48 -19.85 7.83
C PHE A 69 5.62 -18.47 8.47
N VAL A 70 5.56 -18.41 9.80
CA VAL A 70 5.66 -17.18 10.57
C VAL A 70 6.99 -17.13 11.32
N PHE A 71 7.67 -16.01 11.24
CA PHE A 71 8.95 -15.75 11.91
C PHE A 71 8.92 -14.39 12.60
N GLU A 72 9.38 -14.34 13.85
CA GLU A 72 9.51 -13.08 14.58
C GLU A 72 10.96 -12.59 14.56
N GLY A 73 11.17 -11.35 14.15
CA GLY A 73 12.49 -10.75 14.10
C GLY A 73 12.49 -9.41 13.39
N LYS A 74 13.61 -8.71 13.42
CA LYS A 74 13.79 -7.42 12.76
C LYS A 74 13.94 -7.56 11.25
N LYS A 75 14.43 -8.70 10.80
CA LYS A 75 14.73 -8.97 9.39
C LYS A 75 14.09 -10.29 8.97
N ALA A 76 13.45 -10.27 7.81
CA ALA A 76 12.88 -11.49 7.23
C ALA A 76 14.02 -12.48 6.89
N PRO A 77 13.79 -13.80 7.06
CA PRO A 77 14.78 -14.80 6.67
C PRO A 77 15.18 -14.71 5.21
N VAL A 78 16.44 -14.98 4.91
CA VAL A 78 16.95 -15.01 3.52
C VAL A 78 16.25 -16.08 2.69
N ASN A 79 15.95 -17.22 3.32
CA ASN A 79 15.17 -18.29 2.74
C ASN A 79 14.17 -18.80 3.77
N CYS A 80 13.00 -19.18 3.32
CA CYS A 80 11.99 -19.77 4.21
C CYS A 80 12.46 -21.13 4.71
N PRO A 81 12.53 -21.37 6.02
CA PRO A 81 12.94 -22.70 6.55
C PRO A 81 11.98 -23.82 6.21
N ALA A 82 10.71 -23.48 5.92
CA ALA A 82 9.68 -24.50 5.62
C ALA A 82 9.60 -24.85 4.13
N CYS A 83 9.68 -23.87 3.23
CA CYS A 83 9.46 -24.11 1.81
C CYS A 83 10.64 -23.73 0.91
N ALA A 84 11.72 -23.19 1.47
CA ALA A 84 12.94 -22.78 0.77
C ALA A 84 12.79 -21.65 -0.26
N HIS A 85 11.65 -20.95 -0.26
CA HIS A 85 11.48 -19.79 -1.12
C HIS A 85 12.29 -18.60 -0.61
N PRO A 86 12.74 -17.69 -1.51
CA PRO A 86 13.61 -16.58 -1.12
C PRO A 86 12.88 -15.51 -0.27
N GLN A 87 13.66 -14.63 0.34
CA GLN A 87 13.18 -13.54 1.21
C GLN A 87 12.08 -12.69 0.56
N ALA A 88 12.06 -12.57 -0.77
CA ALA A 88 11.05 -11.80 -1.48
C ALA A 88 9.62 -12.31 -1.24
N TYR A 89 9.45 -13.54 -0.76
CA TYR A 89 8.15 -14.10 -0.43
C TYR A 89 7.63 -13.68 0.95
N PHE A 90 8.48 -13.07 1.77
CA PHE A 90 8.05 -12.62 3.10
C PHE A 90 7.39 -11.26 3.07
N GLU A 91 6.42 -11.08 3.93
CA GLU A 91 5.77 -9.80 4.19
C GLU A 91 5.48 -9.66 5.68
N PRO A 92 5.31 -8.42 6.19
CA PRO A 92 4.80 -8.24 7.55
C PRO A 92 3.46 -8.95 7.68
N MET A 93 3.31 -9.76 8.71
CA MET A 93 2.10 -10.54 8.91
C MET A 93 0.90 -9.64 9.15
N LYS A 94 -0.19 -9.89 8.42
CA LYS A 94 -1.46 -9.21 8.63
C LYS A 94 -2.35 -10.06 9.53
N GLN A 95 -2.96 -9.42 10.51
CA GLN A 95 -3.91 -10.05 11.43
C GLN A 95 -5.16 -9.18 11.49
N ASN A 96 -5.88 -9.15 10.39
CA ASN A 96 -7.08 -8.33 10.25
C ASN A 96 -8.38 -9.13 10.41
N TYR A 97 -8.29 -10.23 11.07
CA TYR A 97 -9.43 -11.13 11.37
C TYR A 97 -9.70 -11.25 12.85
#